data_b649052bacde2fa287e69d2bf8015b3a
#
_entry.id   b649052bacde2fa287e69d2bf8015b3a
#
_cell.length_a   1.000
_cell.length_b   1.000
_cell.length_c   1.000
_cell.angle_alpha   90.00
_cell.angle_beta   90.00
_cell.angle_gamma   90.00
#
_symmetry.space_group_name_H-M   'P 1'
#
loop_
_entity.id
_entity.type
_entity.pdbx_description
1 polymer ?
#
loop_
_entity_poly.entity_id
_entity_poly.type
_entity_poly.pdbx_seq_one_letter_code
_entity_poly.pdbx_strand_id
1 'polypeptide(L)'
;MSESLIALSIIAAISILIFMVVKPAFAGLLPDDEFNRRRNLWLAITFIVFLSHNFWLYILLSAIAIHLTRLRECNAVALYFSLLFVMPPVWDKVPGLGFMDHLFVMNPTRLLEFAILLPTFLAISKQDDKLPFGRSPTEKLLMAYILLTLILQIRNRTLTDALREGFYAFIDVFLPYYVISRSLRDIDQFKKACSAFVLAVLLLSGAAIYEYASHQLLYSSIGESLGAKIDMSNYLMRGDSLRALATTGQPIPLGFVVMVGIGLYLFLQRYISNRFMRNLSLMLLACGSFAALSRGPWIGTAFLLIVFTSMGPNAKRNLTKLAAGCMTGVILALTLPGGEKIIDLLPFVGHVDSENVAYRERLFVNALSVIKQNPLMGSVNFLDTPEMQSMIQGQGIIDIVNSYLGIALEYGLIGLGLFAGFFLSILWGLYKPLRQFRSQQNEHYLFGAILFRARTNSLEDEHYLLGLALFAVLLAILITIYTVSSITVIPTVYWAVAGMGVAYIRMPRQIKEC
;
A
#
# COMPACT_ATOMS: atom_id res chain seq x y z
N MET A 1 35.33 4.15 4.16
CA MET A 1 34.19 3.84 3.27
C MET A 1 33.14 4.89 3.52
N SER A 2 32.56 5.52 2.49
CA SER A 2 31.48 6.48 2.72
C SER A 2 30.28 5.78 3.36
N GLU A 3 29.51 6.51 4.19
CA GLU A 3 28.30 5.95 4.84
C GLU A 3 27.35 5.31 3.83
N SER A 4 27.23 5.91 2.65
CA SER A 4 26.42 5.37 1.55
C SER A 4 26.86 3.99 1.06
N LEU A 5 28.18 3.71 1.01
CA LEU A 5 28.70 2.39 0.60
C LEU A 5 28.49 1.33 1.68
N ILE A 6 28.54 1.71 2.95
CA ILE A 6 28.20 0.82 4.06
C ILE A 6 26.71 0.44 3.98
N ALA A 7 25.84 1.45 3.83
CA ALA A 7 24.39 1.24 3.68
C ALA A 7 24.05 0.36 2.48
N LEU A 8 24.67 0.63 1.30
CA LEU A 8 24.52 -0.22 0.11
C LEU A 8 24.90 -1.67 0.39
N SER A 9 26.04 -1.91 1.05
CA SER A 9 26.51 -3.26 1.37
C SER A 9 25.53 -4.00 2.28
N ILE A 10 24.98 -3.32 3.28
CA ILE A 10 24.01 -3.87 4.21
C ILE A 10 22.70 -4.20 3.49
N ILE A 11 22.15 -3.25 2.68
CA ILE A 11 20.92 -3.45 1.92
C ILE A 11 21.06 -4.59 0.91
N ALA A 12 22.19 -4.65 0.20
CA ALA A 12 22.47 -5.74 -0.73
C ALA A 12 22.54 -7.11 -0.01
N ALA A 13 23.24 -7.18 1.13
CA ALA A 13 23.33 -8.40 1.93
C ALA A 13 21.96 -8.86 2.44
N ILE A 14 21.16 -7.94 3.02
CA ILE A 14 19.79 -8.23 3.48
C ILE A 14 18.93 -8.73 2.31
N SER A 15 18.97 -8.02 1.18
CA SER A 15 18.17 -8.37 0.01
C SER A 15 18.55 -9.73 -0.55
N ILE A 16 19.85 -10.04 -0.70
CA ILE A 16 20.33 -11.34 -1.18
C ILE A 16 19.91 -12.45 -0.21
N LEU A 17 20.06 -12.23 1.09
CA LEU A 17 19.68 -13.22 2.11
C LEU A 17 18.18 -13.52 2.03
N ILE A 18 17.32 -12.48 1.97
CA ILE A 18 15.87 -12.67 1.88
C ILE A 18 15.50 -13.37 0.58
N PHE A 19 16.06 -12.96 -0.57
CA PHE A 19 15.81 -13.63 -1.85
C PHE A 19 16.20 -15.12 -1.80
N MET A 20 17.34 -15.47 -1.20
CA MET A 20 17.78 -16.87 -1.07
C MET A 20 16.84 -17.68 -0.17
N VAL A 21 16.47 -17.12 0.99
CA VAL A 21 15.63 -17.79 1.98
C VAL A 21 14.19 -17.96 1.47
N VAL A 22 13.65 -16.95 0.80
CA VAL A 22 12.24 -16.92 0.38
C VAL A 22 12.01 -17.62 -0.97
N LYS A 23 13.03 -17.78 -1.82
CA LYS A 23 12.91 -18.43 -3.13
C LYS A 23 12.18 -19.78 -3.08
N PRO A 24 12.49 -20.73 -2.17
CA PRO A 24 11.77 -22.00 -2.10
C PRO A 24 10.29 -21.86 -1.74
N ALA A 25 9.92 -20.81 -0.99
CA ALA A 25 8.54 -20.55 -0.62
C ALA A 25 7.69 -20.09 -1.83
N PHE A 26 8.31 -19.39 -2.77
CA PHE A 26 7.65 -18.83 -3.95
C PHE A 26 7.81 -19.67 -5.23
N ALA A 27 8.53 -20.79 -5.18
CA ALA A 27 8.76 -21.66 -6.34
C ALA A 27 7.47 -22.20 -6.99
N GLY A 28 6.39 -22.38 -6.20
CA GLY A 28 5.06 -22.78 -6.70
C GLY A 28 4.18 -21.62 -7.21
N LEU A 29 4.64 -20.37 -7.03
CA LEU A 29 3.87 -19.15 -7.33
C LEU A 29 4.48 -18.37 -8.51
N LEU A 30 5.80 -18.41 -8.64
CA LEU A 30 6.57 -17.68 -9.63
C LEU A 30 7.53 -18.63 -10.34
N PRO A 31 7.60 -18.64 -11.69
CA PRO A 31 8.64 -19.32 -12.43
C PRO A 31 10.04 -18.81 -12.04
N ASP A 32 11.03 -19.70 -12.04
CA ASP A 32 12.39 -19.37 -11.62
C ASP A 32 13.03 -18.23 -12.43
N ASP A 33 12.75 -18.17 -13.71
CA ASP A 33 13.25 -17.11 -14.60
C ASP A 33 12.63 -15.75 -14.27
N GLU A 34 11.31 -15.68 -14.00
CA GLU A 34 10.63 -14.46 -13.56
C GLU A 34 11.17 -14.00 -12.20
N PHE A 35 11.33 -14.93 -11.24
CA PHE A 35 11.89 -14.63 -9.93
C PHE A 35 13.31 -14.05 -10.03
N ASN A 36 14.20 -14.75 -10.76
CA ASN A 36 15.59 -14.32 -10.91
C ASN A 36 15.72 -12.98 -11.64
N ARG A 37 14.89 -12.74 -12.66
CA ARG A 37 14.85 -11.48 -13.42
C ARG A 37 14.46 -10.30 -12.52
N ARG A 38 13.40 -10.45 -11.71
CA ARG A 38 12.95 -9.42 -10.77
C ARG A 38 13.95 -9.19 -9.63
N ARG A 39 14.57 -10.25 -9.10
CA ARG A 39 15.67 -10.15 -8.13
C ARG A 39 16.83 -9.34 -8.71
N ASN A 40 17.28 -9.68 -9.92
CA ASN A 40 18.40 -9.00 -10.54
C ASN A 40 18.09 -7.53 -10.83
N LEU A 41 16.87 -7.22 -11.27
CA LEU A 41 16.43 -5.85 -11.45
C LEU A 41 16.35 -5.08 -10.12
N TRP A 42 15.83 -5.70 -9.06
CA TRP A 42 15.81 -5.11 -7.71
C TRP A 42 17.23 -4.71 -7.27
N LEU A 43 18.17 -5.65 -7.35
CA LEU A 43 19.56 -5.39 -7.00
C LEU A 43 20.18 -4.32 -7.90
N ALA A 44 19.96 -4.40 -9.22
CA ALA A 44 20.47 -3.40 -10.16
C ALA A 44 19.98 -1.98 -9.82
N ILE A 45 18.68 -1.80 -9.54
CA ILE A 45 18.13 -0.50 -9.14
C ILE A 45 18.73 -0.05 -7.80
N THR A 46 18.89 -0.96 -6.83
CA THR A 46 19.54 -0.63 -5.56
C THR A 46 20.96 -0.10 -5.81
N PHE A 47 21.77 -0.76 -6.65
CA PHE A 47 23.10 -0.27 -7.00
C PHE A 47 23.05 1.08 -7.73
N ILE A 48 22.12 1.25 -8.69
CA ILE A 48 21.96 2.50 -9.43
C ILE A 48 21.66 3.66 -8.47
N VAL A 49 20.74 3.48 -7.51
CA VAL A 49 20.39 4.53 -6.53
C VAL A 49 21.62 5.02 -5.75
N PHE A 50 22.45 4.10 -5.27
CA PHE A 50 23.59 4.44 -4.42
C PHE A 50 24.84 4.91 -5.19
N LEU A 51 24.99 4.54 -6.47
CA LEU A 51 26.21 4.82 -7.26
C LEU A 51 26.05 5.95 -8.28
N SER A 52 24.84 6.43 -8.55
CA SER A 52 24.61 7.43 -9.60
C SER A 52 25.10 8.84 -9.23
N HIS A 53 25.14 9.22 -7.95
CA HIS A 53 25.54 10.55 -7.45
C HIS A 53 24.87 11.74 -8.16
N ASN A 54 23.80 11.48 -8.91
CA ASN A 54 22.99 12.48 -9.61
C ASN A 54 21.57 11.95 -9.81
N PHE A 55 20.56 12.74 -9.45
CA PHE A 55 19.17 12.35 -9.52
C PHE A 55 18.72 11.98 -10.95
N TRP A 56 19.04 12.79 -11.92
CA TRP A 56 18.60 12.56 -13.31
C TRP A 56 19.29 11.36 -13.94
N LEU A 57 20.56 11.13 -13.62
CA LEU A 57 21.28 9.92 -14.06
C LEU A 57 20.65 8.67 -13.43
N TYR A 58 20.32 8.73 -12.13
CA TYR A 58 19.59 7.66 -11.45
C TYR A 58 18.25 7.36 -12.13
N ILE A 59 17.44 8.38 -12.41
CA ILE A 59 16.14 8.23 -13.09
C ILE A 59 16.33 7.59 -14.47
N LEU A 60 17.28 8.07 -15.27
CA LEU A 60 17.56 7.57 -16.62
C LEU A 60 18.01 6.10 -16.61
N LEU A 61 19.00 5.75 -15.78
CA LEU A 61 19.52 4.37 -15.72
C LEU A 61 18.46 3.41 -15.19
N SER A 62 17.67 3.82 -14.20
CA SER A 62 16.55 3.02 -13.69
C SER A 62 15.47 2.84 -14.74
N ALA A 63 15.11 3.89 -15.51
CA ALA A 63 14.14 3.80 -16.60
C ALA A 63 14.59 2.80 -17.68
N ILE A 64 15.87 2.84 -18.07
CA ILE A 64 16.45 1.90 -19.05
C ILE A 64 16.39 0.46 -18.51
N ALA A 65 16.83 0.22 -17.27
CA ALA A 65 16.81 -1.11 -16.66
C ALA A 65 15.39 -1.69 -16.57
N ILE A 66 14.41 -0.87 -16.17
CA ILE A 66 13.00 -1.24 -16.09
C ILE A 66 12.45 -1.53 -17.48
N HIS A 67 12.72 -0.67 -18.48
CA HIS A 67 12.25 -0.84 -19.84
C HIS A 67 12.75 -2.16 -20.46
N LEU A 68 14.05 -2.44 -20.35
CA LEU A 68 14.66 -3.68 -20.87
C LEU A 68 14.06 -4.94 -20.20
N THR A 69 13.77 -4.86 -18.91
CA THR A 69 13.13 -5.97 -18.18
C THR A 69 11.68 -6.14 -18.59
N ARG A 70 10.94 -5.03 -18.75
CA ARG A 70 9.52 -5.04 -19.14
C ARG A 70 9.29 -5.74 -20.48
N LEU A 71 10.21 -5.62 -21.45
CA LEU A 71 10.10 -6.29 -22.75
C LEU A 71 10.05 -7.83 -22.63
N ARG A 72 10.49 -8.39 -21.51
CA ARG A 72 10.52 -9.83 -21.23
C ARG A 72 9.48 -10.27 -20.18
N GLU A 73 8.64 -9.33 -19.71
CA GLU A 73 7.64 -9.58 -18.66
C GLU A 73 6.24 -9.76 -19.25
N CYS A 74 5.56 -10.83 -18.84
CA CYS A 74 4.18 -11.09 -19.24
C CYS A 74 3.16 -10.39 -18.33
N ASN A 75 3.54 -10.03 -17.08
CA ASN A 75 2.65 -9.42 -16.12
C ASN A 75 3.21 -8.06 -15.64
N ALA A 76 2.77 -6.98 -16.29
CA ALA A 76 3.20 -5.62 -16.00
C ALA A 76 2.85 -5.19 -14.56
N VAL A 77 1.72 -5.66 -14.01
CA VAL A 77 1.30 -5.36 -12.63
C VAL A 77 2.24 -6.01 -11.62
N ALA A 78 2.66 -7.25 -11.87
CA ALA A 78 3.61 -7.92 -11.01
C ALA A 78 4.99 -7.25 -11.06
N LEU A 79 5.45 -6.78 -12.23
CA LEU A 79 6.68 -5.99 -12.34
C LEU A 79 6.56 -4.68 -11.57
N TYR A 80 5.46 -3.94 -11.74
CA TYR A 80 5.19 -2.70 -11.01
C TYR A 80 5.25 -2.91 -9.49
N PHE A 81 4.55 -3.92 -8.97
CA PHE A 81 4.54 -4.24 -7.55
C PHE A 81 5.90 -4.69 -7.01
N SER A 82 6.67 -5.42 -7.82
CA SER A 82 8.00 -5.86 -7.40
C SER A 82 8.99 -4.71 -7.18
N LEU A 83 8.77 -3.55 -7.81
CA LEU A 83 9.66 -2.41 -7.77
C LEU A 83 9.15 -1.25 -6.93
N LEU A 84 7.89 -1.30 -6.45
CA LEU A 84 7.24 -0.18 -5.79
C LEU A 84 7.99 0.30 -4.54
N PHE A 85 8.74 -0.59 -3.90
CA PHE A 85 9.44 -0.31 -2.65
C PHE A 85 10.97 -0.47 -2.74
N VAL A 86 11.55 -0.52 -3.94
CA VAL A 86 13.01 -0.63 -4.08
C VAL A 86 13.70 0.72 -3.98
N MET A 87 13.01 1.78 -4.36
CA MET A 87 13.55 3.13 -4.48
C MET A 87 13.14 4.00 -3.28
N PRO A 88 14.08 4.74 -2.64
CA PRO A 88 13.75 5.69 -1.59
C PRO A 88 12.92 6.87 -2.13
N PRO A 89 12.20 7.63 -1.28
CA PRO A 89 11.28 8.68 -1.70
C PRO A 89 12.01 9.98 -2.03
N VAL A 90 12.98 9.92 -2.92
CA VAL A 90 13.70 11.08 -3.46
C VAL A 90 12.92 11.72 -4.59
N TRP A 91 12.96 13.03 -4.72
CA TRP A 91 12.27 13.74 -5.77
C TRP A 91 12.98 15.03 -6.18
N ASP A 92 12.72 15.44 -7.41
CA ASP A 92 13.16 16.73 -7.92
C ASP A 92 12.16 17.26 -8.96
N LYS A 93 12.22 18.56 -9.21
CA LYS A 93 11.36 19.24 -10.18
C LYS A 93 11.92 19.09 -11.59
N VAL A 94 11.09 18.62 -12.53
CA VAL A 94 11.43 18.69 -13.95
C VAL A 94 11.41 20.16 -14.38
N PRO A 95 12.51 20.71 -14.91
CA PRO A 95 12.60 22.12 -15.29
C PRO A 95 11.43 22.56 -16.17
N GLY A 96 10.91 23.73 -15.92
CA GLY A 96 9.86 24.33 -16.72
C GLY A 96 10.38 24.93 -18.01
N LEU A 97 9.45 25.32 -18.89
CA LEU A 97 9.73 26.02 -20.13
C LEU A 97 9.16 27.45 -20.05
N GLY A 98 10.02 28.43 -20.24
CA GLY A 98 9.63 29.84 -20.30
C GLY A 98 9.05 30.36 -18.97
N PHE A 99 7.73 30.53 -18.91
CA PHE A 99 7.04 31.14 -17.76
C PHE A 99 6.73 30.17 -16.61
N MET A 100 6.99 28.86 -16.79
CA MET A 100 6.71 27.83 -15.80
C MET A 100 7.95 27.54 -14.98
N ASP A 101 7.87 27.62 -13.65
CA ASP A 101 8.93 27.24 -12.73
C ASP A 101 9.34 25.77 -12.92
N HIS A 102 8.36 24.87 -13.03
CA HIS A 102 8.59 23.45 -13.30
C HIS A 102 7.39 22.83 -14.01
N LEU A 103 7.63 21.77 -14.77
CA LEU A 103 6.56 21.01 -15.43
C LEU A 103 5.80 20.15 -14.42
N PHE A 104 6.49 19.26 -13.75
CA PHE A 104 5.97 18.39 -12.70
C PHE A 104 7.10 17.92 -11.78
N VAL A 105 6.74 17.31 -10.66
CA VAL A 105 7.69 16.68 -9.74
C VAL A 105 7.92 15.24 -10.16
N MET A 106 9.17 14.88 -10.45
CA MET A 106 9.59 13.50 -10.71
C MET A 106 9.93 12.81 -9.38
N ASN A 107 9.37 11.64 -9.17
CA ASN A 107 9.65 10.76 -8.04
C ASN A 107 9.67 9.28 -8.48
N PRO A 108 10.12 8.35 -7.62
CA PRO A 108 10.20 6.92 -7.98
C PRO A 108 8.88 6.30 -8.41
N THR A 109 7.77 6.68 -7.78
CA THR A 109 6.45 6.14 -8.13
C THR A 109 6.08 6.53 -9.56
N ARG A 110 6.23 7.81 -9.92
CA ARG A 110 5.97 8.30 -11.28
C ARG A 110 6.92 7.71 -12.30
N LEU A 111 8.19 7.45 -11.93
CA LEU A 111 9.12 6.72 -12.79
C LEU A 111 8.55 5.34 -13.16
N LEU A 112 8.03 4.59 -12.18
CA LEU A 112 7.42 3.28 -12.44
C LEU A 112 6.14 3.41 -13.27
N GLU A 113 5.34 4.43 -13.02
CA GLU A 113 4.12 4.72 -13.78
C GLU A 113 4.44 5.02 -15.26
N PHE A 114 5.45 5.83 -15.53
CA PHE A 114 5.91 6.11 -16.90
C PHE A 114 6.57 4.91 -17.56
N ALA A 115 7.41 4.17 -16.84
CA ALA A 115 8.17 3.08 -17.45
C ALA A 115 7.35 1.79 -17.63
N ILE A 116 6.33 1.56 -16.78
CA ILE A 116 5.56 0.31 -16.78
C ILE A 116 4.08 0.55 -17.10
N LEU A 117 3.40 1.41 -16.33
CA LEU A 117 1.95 1.54 -16.43
C LEU A 117 1.51 2.29 -17.68
N LEU A 118 2.15 3.39 -18.03
CA LEU A 118 1.78 4.19 -19.20
C LEU A 118 1.92 3.39 -20.52
N PRO A 119 3.04 2.70 -20.79
CA PRO A 119 3.12 1.85 -21.98
C PRO A 119 2.11 0.69 -21.96
N THR A 120 1.77 0.17 -20.78
CA THR A 120 0.75 -0.88 -20.65
C THR A 120 -0.65 -0.32 -20.92
N PHE A 121 -0.95 0.87 -20.43
CA PHE A 121 -2.18 1.61 -20.76
C PHE A 121 -2.34 1.81 -22.27
N LEU A 122 -1.28 2.27 -22.94
CA LEU A 122 -1.29 2.46 -24.38
C LEU A 122 -1.49 1.14 -25.15
N ALA A 123 -0.92 0.04 -24.66
CA ALA A 123 -1.12 -1.28 -25.25
C ALA A 123 -2.56 -1.77 -25.06
N ILE A 124 -3.14 -1.64 -23.86
CA ILE A 124 -4.55 -2.00 -23.58
C ILE A 124 -5.50 -1.13 -24.43
N SER A 125 -5.21 0.16 -24.57
CA SER A 125 -6.06 1.08 -25.32
C SER A 125 -6.16 0.77 -26.82
N LYS A 126 -5.20 0.03 -27.37
CA LYS A 126 -5.16 -0.42 -28.78
C LYS A 126 -5.84 -1.76 -29.01
N GLN A 127 -6.24 -2.50 -27.96
CA GLN A 127 -6.92 -3.79 -28.10
C GLN A 127 -8.38 -3.58 -28.52
N ASP A 128 -8.87 -4.40 -29.46
CA ASP A 128 -10.24 -4.31 -29.98
C ASP A 128 -11.28 -4.74 -28.93
N ASP A 129 -10.96 -5.71 -28.09
CA ASP A 129 -11.81 -6.25 -27.03
C ASP A 129 -11.57 -5.59 -25.67
N LYS A 130 -11.04 -4.35 -25.68
CA LYS A 130 -10.82 -3.58 -24.44
C LYS A 130 -12.11 -3.38 -23.66
N LEU A 131 -12.04 -3.60 -22.36
CA LEU A 131 -13.14 -3.30 -21.47
C LEU A 131 -13.39 -1.78 -21.43
N PRO A 132 -14.58 -1.29 -21.85
CA PRO A 132 -14.88 0.13 -21.89
C PRO A 132 -14.85 0.73 -20.48
N PHE A 133 -14.28 1.94 -20.38
CA PHE A 133 -14.24 2.71 -19.15
C PHE A 133 -15.56 3.50 -18.96
N GLY A 134 -15.96 3.72 -17.68
CA GLY A 134 -17.11 4.53 -17.34
C GLY A 134 -18.47 3.80 -17.39
N ARG A 135 -18.51 2.52 -17.67
CA ARG A 135 -19.76 1.74 -17.68
C ARG A 135 -20.20 1.29 -16.28
N SER A 136 -19.27 0.97 -15.39
CA SER A 136 -19.61 0.54 -14.04
C SER A 136 -19.91 1.74 -13.12
N PRO A 137 -20.80 1.58 -12.11
CA PRO A 137 -21.03 2.62 -11.11
C PRO A 137 -19.74 3.08 -10.42
N THR A 138 -18.85 2.14 -10.11
CA THR A 138 -17.53 2.41 -9.50
C THR A 138 -16.70 3.37 -10.36
N GLU A 139 -16.62 3.13 -11.68
CA GLU A 139 -15.85 3.98 -12.59
C GLU A 139 -16.48 5.36 -12.79
N LYS A 140 -17.82 5.44 -12.78
CA LYS A 140 -18.53 6.72 -12.81
C LYS A 140 -18.21 7.57 -11.58
N LEU A 141 -18.17 6.95 -10.39
CA LEU A 141 -17.81 7.63 -9.14
C LEU A 141 -16.35 8.12 -9.17
N LEU A 142 -15.41 7.30 -9.64
CA LEU A 142 -14.01 7.71 -9.80
C LEU A 142 -13.88 8.88 -10.78
N MET A 143 -14.55 8.80 -11.93
CA MET A 143 -14.52 9.86 -12.93
C MET A 143 -15.14 11.16 -12.39
N ALA A 144 -16.27 11.07 -11.69
CA ALA A 144 -16.89 12.23 -11.05
C ALA A 144 -15.97 12.84 -9.97
N TYR A 145 -15.28 12.01 -9.18
CA TYR A 145 -14.28 12.47 -8.20
C TYR A 145 -13.14 13.23 -8.88
N ILE A 146 -12.49 12.63 -9.89
CA ILE A 146 -11.40 13.28 -10.64
C ILE A 146 -11.88 14.59 -11.32
N LEU A 147 -13.05 14.60 -11.93
CA LEU A 147 -13.59 15.80 -12.56
C LEU A 147 -13.88 16.90 -11.54
N LEU A 148 -14.45 16.54 -10.38
CA LEU A 148 -14.68 17.50 -9.30
C LEU A 148 -13.37 18.12 -8.82
N THR A 149 -12.35 17.30 -8.55
CA THR A 149 -11.04 17.81 -8.10
C THR A 149 -10.44 18.77 -9.13
N LEU A 150 -10.49 18.44 -10.42
CA LEU A 150 -10.01 19.30 -11.51
C LEU A 150 -10.75 20.63 -11.59
N ILE A 151 -12.10 20.61 -11.52
CA ILE A 151 -12.93 21.81 -11.59
C ILE A 151 -12.59 22.75 -10.42
N LEU A 152 -12.43 22.21 -9.21
CA LEU A 152 -12.10 23.00 -8.03
C LEU A 152 -10.69 23.59 -8.10
N GLN A 153 -9.72 22.87 -8.66
CA GLN A 153 -8.36 23.37 -8.88
C GLN A 153 -8.35 24.50 -9.92
N ILE A 154 -9.05 24.35 -11.06
CA ILE A 154 -9.15 25.39 -12.10
C ILE A 154 -9.78 26.68 -11.54
N ARG A 155 -10.75 26.55 -10.64
CA ARG A 155 -11.43 27.70 -10.05
C ARG A 155 -10.54 28.52 -9.10
N ASN A 156 -9.62 27.86 -8.38
CA ASN A 156 -8.95 28.46 -7.23
C ASN A 156 -7.43 28.65 -7.43
N ARG A 157 -6.84 28.14 -8.51
CA ARG A 157 -5.40 28.18 -8.80
C ARG A 157 -5.12 28.71 -10.21
N THR A 158 -3.84 28.92 -10.53
CA THR A 158 -3.43 29.26 -11.89
C THR A 158 -3.73 28.12 -12.86
N LEU A 159 -3.92 28.44 -14.15
CA LEU A 159 -4.15 27.40 -15.17
C LEU A 159 -3.01 26.36 -15.19
N THR A 160 -1.77 26.81 -15.01
CA THR A 160 -0.59 25.95 -14.97
C THR A 160 -0.64 24.96 -13.81
N ASP A 161 -1.02 25.44 -12.62
CA ASP A 161 -1.15 24.57 -11.44
C ASP A 161 -2.31 23.58 -11.60
N ALA A 162 -3.45 24.05 -12.14
CA ALA A 162 -4.58 23.19 -12.41
C ALA A 162 -4.28 22.09 -13.45
N LEU A 163 -3.52 22.41 -14.51
CA LEU A 163 -3.06 21.41 -15.49
C LEU A 163 -2.09 20.40 -14.85
N ARG A 164 -1.21 20.85 -13.96
CA ARG A 164 -0.30 19.99 -13.22
C ARG A 164 -1.05 19.03 -12.28
N GLU A 165 -2.04 19.52 -11.55
CA GLU A 165 -2.90 18.69 -10.72
C GLU A 165 -3.70 17.68 -11.55
N GLY A 166 -4.19 18.11 -12.72
CA GLY A 166 -4.83 17.20 -13.68
C GLY A 166 -3.91 16.10 -14.17
N PHE A 167 -2.66 16.44 -14.44
CA PHE A 167 -1.63 15.46 -14.80
C PHE A 167 -1.37 14.50 -13.63
N TYR A 168 -1.27 14.98 -12.39
CA TYR A 168 -1.11 14.12 -11.21
C TYR A 168 -2.34 13.23 -10.98
N ALA A 169 -3.55 13.74 -11.14
CA ALA A 169 -4.76 12.93 -11.06
C ALA A 169 -4.78 11.81 -12.12
N PHE A 170 -4.26 12.08 -13.33
CA PHE A 170 -4.15 11.07 -14.37
C PHE A 170 -3.07 10.03 -14.03
N ILE A 171 -1.86 10.45 -13.66
CA ILE A 171 -0.72 9.54 -13.44
C ILE A 171 -0.86 8.79 -12.11
N ASP A 172 -1.09 9.49 -11.00
CA ASP A 172 -1.00 8.91 -9.65
C ASP A 172 -2.32 8.19 -9.23
N VAL A 173 -3.47 8.51 -9.88
CA VAL A 173 -4.79 7.97 -9.52
C VAL A 173 -5.37 7.09 -10.62
N PHE A 174 -5.62 7.70 -11.79
CA PHE A 174 -6.32 7.02 -12.87
C PHE A 174 -5.49 5.88 -13.47
N LEU A 175 -4.23 6.12 -13.78
CA LEU A 175 -3.37 5.17 -14.48
C LEU A 175 -3.13 3.86 -13.70
N PRO A 176 -2.74 3.87 -12.40
CA PRO A 176 -2.63 2.66 -11.61
C PRO A 176 -3.95 1.89 -11.53
N TYR A 177 -5.04 2.58 -11.20
CA TYR A 177 -6.37 1.96 -11.14
C TYR A 177 -6.77 1.33 -12.48
N TYR A 178 -6.63 2.08 -13.59
CA TYR A 178 -7.06 1.63 -14.92
C TYR A 178 -6.28 0.40 -15.37
N VAL A 179 -4.95 0.48 -15.31
CA VAL A 179 -4.08 -0.62 -15.78
C VAL A 179 -4.29 -1.87 -14.94
N ILE A 180 -4.27 -1.76 -13.62
CA ILE A 180 -4.41 -2.92 -12.74
C ILE A 180 -5.78 -3.58 -12.90
N SER A 181 -6.86 -2.76 -12.98
CA SER A 181 -8.22 -3.29 -13.13
C SER A 181 -8.50 -4.00 -14.46
N ARG A 182 -7.61 -3.88 -15.44
CA ARG A 182 -7.76 -4.48 -16.79
C ARG A 182 -6.69 -5.50 -17.12
N SER A 183 -5.56 -5.46 -16.43
CA SER A 183 -4.46 -6.41 -16.65
C SER A 183 -4.64 -7.72 -15.91
N LEU A 184 -5.29 -7.72 -14.74
CA LEU A 184 -5.49 -8.92 -13.93
C LEU A 184 -6.79 -9.61 -14.35
N ARG A 185 -6.70 -10.61 -15.24
CA ARG A 185 -7.86 -11.29 -15.84
C ARG A 185 -8.15 -12.66 -15.27
N ASP A 186 -7.17 -13.31 -14.66
CA ASP A 186 -7.25 -14.66 -14.12
C ASP A 186 -6.51 -14.78 -12.77
N ILE A 187 -6.73 -15.89 -12.09
CA ILE A 187 -6.20 -16.12 -10.74
C ILE A 187 -4.67 -16.26 -10.72
N ASP A 188 -4.07 -16.74 -11.81
CA ASP A 188 -2.61 -16.91 -11.88
C ASP A 188 -1.91 -15.56 -12.02
N GLN A 189 -2.50 -14.61 -12.76
CA GLN A 189 -2.01 -13.24 -12.81
C GLN A 189 -2.13 -12.55 -11.44
N PHE A 190 -3.22 -12.81 -10.68
CA PHE A 190 -3.33 -12.34 -9.29
C PHE A 190 -2.29 -12.97 -8.39
N LYS A 191 -2.04 -14.29 -8.49
CA LYS A 191 -0.98 -14.97 -7.71
C LYS A 191 0.38 -14.32 -7.96
N LYS A 192 0.73 -14.07 -9.23
CA LYS A 192 1.98 -13.40 -9.61
C LYS A 192 2.08 -11.97 -9.09
N ALA A 193 1.01 -11.19 -9.20
CA ALA A 193 0.95 -9.81 -8.71
C ALA A 193 1.05 -9.74 -7.17
N CYS A 194 0.25 -10.54 -6.46
CA CYS A 194 0.31 -10.63 -5.00
C CYS A 194 1.69 -11.12 -4.51
N SER A 195 2.27 -12.12 -5.19
CA SER A 195 3.61 -12.63 -4.86
C SER A 195 4.69 -11.56 -5.03
N ALA A 196 4.62 -10.76 -6.10
CA ALA A 196 5.53 -9.67 -6.34
C ALA A 196 5.43 -8.59 -5.24
N PHE A 197 4.21 -8.18 -4.87
CA PHE A 197 3.98 -7.22 -3.80
C PHE A 197 4.50 -7.75 -2.46
N VAL A 198 4.14 -8.97 -2.07
CA VAL A 198 4.57 -9.57 -0.80
C VAL A 198 6.07 -9.74 -0.75
N LEU A 199 6.72 -10.16 -1.84
CA LEU A 199 8.18 -10.27 -1.90
C LEU A 199 8.86 -8.91 -1.68
N ALA A 200 8.37 -7.85 -2.33
CA ALA A 200 8.87 -6.50 -2.13
C ALA A 200 8.70 -6.02 -0.67
N VAL A 201 7.56 -6.35 -0.05
CA VAL A 201 7.31 -6.03 1.37
C VAL A 201 8.17 -6.85 2.33
N LEU A 202 8.51 -8.10 2.00
CA LEU A 202 9.46 -8.89 2.79
C LEU A 202 10.87 -8.28 2.78
N LEU A 203 11.32 -7.78 1.63
CA LEU A 203 12.59 -7.05 1.51
C LEU A 203 12.57 -5.75 2.33
N LEU A 204 11.48 -5.00 2.21
CA LEU A 204 11.25 -3.80 3.00
C LEU A 204 11.24 -4.09 4.51
N SER A 205 10.59 -5.18 4.93
CA SER A 205 10.56 -5.61 6.33
C SER A 205 11.95 -5.97 6.86
N GLY A 206 12.79 -6.60 6.03
CA GLY A 206 14.17 -6.90 6.41
C GLY A 206 15.00 -5.64 6.65
N ALA A 207 14.90 -4.64 5.77
CA ALA A 207 15.54 -3.34 5.97
C ALA A 207 15.01 -2.65 7.23
N ALA A 208 13.69 -2.67 7.45
CA ALA A 208 13.06 -2.07 8.62
C ALA A 208 13.51 -2.72 9.94
N ILE A 209 13.63 -4.04 9.98
CA ILE A 209 14.14 -4.76 11.16
C ILE A 209 15.58 -4.36 11.46
N TYR A 210 16.40 -4.22 10.44
CA TYR A 210 17.77 -3.76 10.61
C TYR A 210 17.82 -2.32 11.16
N GLU A 211 17.08 -1.38 10.56
CA GLU A 211 17.02 0.02 11.03
C GLU A 211 16.58 0.11 12.49
N TYR A 212 15.54 -0.64 12.87
CA TYR A 212 15.04 -0.70 14.25
C TYR A 212 16.11 -1.24 15.22
N ALA A 213 16.80 -2.33 14.84
CA ALA A 213 17.76 -3.01 15.71
C ALA A 213 19.09 -2.26 15.84
N SER A 214 19.57 -1.63 14.76
CA SER A 214 20.83 -0.91 14.72
C SER A 214 20.72 0.56 15.12
N HIS A 215 19.50 1.10 15.22
CA HIS A 215 19.21 2.54 15.38
C HIS A 215 19.86 3.41 14.28
N GLN A 216 19.97 2.87 13.05
CA GLN A 216 20.57 3.55 11.89
C GLN A 216 19.63 3.52 10.71
N LEU A 217 19.37 4.66 10.10
CA LEU A 217 18.57 4.76 8.88
C LEU A 217 19.44 4.48 7.65
N LEU A 218 19.02 3.50 6.83
CA LEU A 218 19.80 3.03 5.69
C LEU A 218 19.78 4.00 4.48
N TYR A 219 18.76 4.84 4.39
CA TYR A 219 18.52 5.68 3.20
C TYR A 219 18.68 7.18 3.48
N SER A 220 19.11 7.59 4.68
CA SER A 220 19.20 9.00 5.09
C SER A 220 20.14 9.84 4.23
N SER A 221 21.26 9.29 3.78
CA SER A 221 22.26 9.99 2.99
C SER A 221 21.95 10.08 1.48
N ILE A 222 20.90 9.41 1.00
CA ILE A 222 20.63 9.28 -0.44
C ILE A 222 20.22 10.61 -1.07
N GLY A 223 19.39 11.42 -0.37
CA GLY A 223 18.97 12.72 -0.89
C GLY A 223 20.15 13.61 -1.20
N GLU A 224 21.09 13.74 -0.25
CA GLU A 224 22.32 14.51 -0.41
C GLU A 224 23.23 13.92 -1.50
N SER A 225 23.42 12.61 -1.49
CA SER A 225 24.24 11.89 -2.49
C SER A 225 23.75 12.10 -3.92
N LEU A 226 22.44 12.14 -4.15
CA LEU A 226 21.84 12.36 -5.46
C LEU A 226 21.65 13.84 -5.81
N GLY A 227 21.90 14.76 -4.88
CA GLY A 227 21.59 16.19 -5.04
C GLY A 227 20.10 16.46 -5.19
N ALA A 228 19.23 15.66 -4.55
CA ALA A 228 17.79 15.70 -4.66
C ALA A 228 17.12 15.87 -3.29
N LYS A 229 15.84 16.25 -3.29
CA LYS A 229 15.03 16.28 -2.07
C LYS A 229 14.60 14.87 -1.70
N ILE A 230 14.43 14.62 -0.40
CA ILE A 230 13.96 13.35 0.13
C ILE A 230 12.82 13.56 1.11
N ASP A 231 11.74 12.80 0.96
CA ASP A 231 10.60 12.85 1.87
C ASP A 231 10.81 11.87 3.03
N MET A 232 11.64 12.26 3.98
CA MET A 232 11.89 11.49 5.21
C MET A 232 11.32 12.20 6.43
N SER A 233 10.76 11.40 7.36
CA SER A 233 10.26 11.91 8.62
C SER A 233 11.41 12.43 9.50
N ASN A 234 11.20 13.60 10.12
CA ASN A 234 12.06 14.11 11.18
C ASN A 234 11.66 13.54 12.56
N TYR A 235 10.48 12.93 12.67
CA TYR A 235 9.97 12.33 13.90
C TYR A 235 10.36 10.84 13.98
N LEU A 236 11.61 10.61 14.37
CA LEU A 236 12.27 9.31 14.26
C LEU A 236 12.13 8.43 15.51
N MET A 237 11.88 9.03 16.68
CA MET A 237 11.90 8.30 17.95
C MET A 237 10.48 8.08 18.48
N ARG A 238 10.27 6.93 19.11
CA ARG A 238 9.11 6.66 19.95
C ARG A 238 9.59 6.05 21.27
N GLY A 239 9.54 6.84 22.36
CA GLY A 239 10.29 6.53 23.56
C GLY A 239 11.79 6.46 23.19
N ASP A 240 12.47 5.41 23.64
CA ASP A 240 13.90 5.19 23.36
C ASP A 240 14.16 4.45 22.05
N SER A 241 13.12 4.09 21.28
CA SER A 241 13.25 3.25 20.09
C SER A 241 13.19 4.06 18.80
N LEU A 242 14.11 3.78 17.86
CA LEU A 242 14.07 4.33 16.50
C LEU A 242 12.92 3.69 15.73
N ARG A 243 12.12 4.51 15.06
CA ARG A 243 11.09 4.06 14.14
C ARG A 243 11.69 3.82 12.77
N ALA A 244 11.59 2.60 12.27
CA ALA A 244 12.08 2.28 10.93
C ALA A 244 11.28 3.01 9.85
N LEU A 245 11.96 3.43 8.80
CA LEU A 245 11.41 4.11 7.64
C LEU A 245 11.60 3.29 6.36
N ALA A 246 12.73 2.60 6.23
CA ALA A 246 13.20 1.95 5.03
C ALA A 246 13.04 2.88 3.79
N THR A 247 12.61 2.35 2.64
CA THR A 247 12.38 3.15 1.43
C THR A 247 11.04 3.90 1.41
N THR A 248 10.19 3.75 2.41
CA THR A 248 8.92 4.53 2.45
C THR A 248 9.10 5.95 2.99
N GLY A 249 10.27 6.24 3.57
CA GLY A 249 10.63 7.55 4.13
C GLY A 249 9.89 7.93 5.41
N GLN A 250 8.84 7.20 5.77
CA GLN A 250 8.05 7.49 6.97
C GLN A 250 7.53 6.20 7.63
N PRO A 251 7.41 6.15 8.98
CA PRO A 251 7.00 4.95 9.68
C PRO A 251 5.55 4.54 9.42
N ILE A 252 4.66 5.51 9.22
CA ILE A 252 3.23 5.25 8.96
C ILE A 252 3.04 4.56 7.62
N PRO A 253 3.58 5.05 6.49
CA PRO A 253 3.56 4.34 5.21
C PRO A 253 4.22 2.97 5.27
N LEU A 254 5.34 2.80 5.99
CA LEU A 254 5.96 1.49 6.19
C LEU A 254 4.98 0.49 6.82
N GLY A 255 4.41 0.84 7.97
CA GLY A 255 3.43 -0.02 8.64
C GLY A 255 2.19 -0.30 7.77
N PHE A 256 1.71 0.70 7.01
CA PHE A 256 0.59 0.57 6.09
C PHE A 256 0.87 -0.43 4.96
N VAL A 257 2.04 -0.33 4.33
CA VAL A 257 2.46 -1.24 3.25
C VAL A 257 2.61 -2.67 3.78
N VAL A 258 3.20 -2.83 4.97
CA VAL A 258 3.34 -4.15 5.60
C VAL A 258 1.97 -4.75 5.95
N MET A 259 1.02 -3.95 6.44
CA MET A 259 -0.37 -4.38 6.67
C MET A 259 -1.01 -4.94 5.39
N VAL A 260 -0.90 -4.22 4.27
CA VAL A 260 -1.39 -4.70 2.96
C VAL A 260 -0.66 -5.98 2.55
N GLY A 261 0.66 -6.04 2.73
CA GLY A 261 1.47 -7.23 2.47
C GLY A 261 1.02 -8.45 3.28
N ILE A 262 0.73 -8.28 4.57
CA ILE A 262 0.16 -9.34 5.42
C ILE A 262 -1.17 -9.84 4.84
N GLY A 263 -2.07 -8.94 4.45
CA GLY A 263 -3.37 -9.32 3.89
C GLY A 263 -3.26 -10.12 2.60
N LEU A 264 -2.40 -9.70 1.66
CA LEU A 264 -2.14 -10.45 0.44
C LEU A 264 -1.41 -11.77 0.71
N TYR A 265 -0.54 -11.80 1.71
CA TYR A 265 0.14 -13.02 2.14
C TYR A 265 -0.83 -14.08 2.70
N LEU A 266 -1.91 -13.68 3.37
CA LEU A 266 -2.94 -14.62 3.85
C LEU A 266 -3.59 -15.42 2.72
N PHE A 267 -3.70 -14.84 1.51
CA PHE A 267 -4.12 -15.58 0.32
C PHE A 267 -3.01 -16.52 -0.18
N LEU A 268 -1.76 -16.04 -0.26
CA LEU A 268 -0.64 -16.77 -0.83
C LEU A 268 -0.15 -17.95 0.02
N GLN A 269 -0.27 -17.87 1.35
CA GLN A 269 0.27 -18.87 2.28
C GLN A 269 -0.20 -20.31 2.01
N ARG A 270 -1.36 -20.49 1.37
CA ARG A 270 -1.90 -21.81 1.02
C ARG A 270 -1.06 -22.53 -0.04
N TYR A 271 -0.36 -21.77 -0.88
CA TYR A 271 0.48 -22.29 -1.96
C TYR A 271 1.90 -22.62 -1.48
N ILE A 272 2.26 -22.20 -0.27
CA ILE A 272 3.58 -22.47 0.33
C ILE A 272 3.51 -23.79 1.09
N SER A 273 4.10 -24.84 0.49
CA SER A 273 4.06 -26.20 1.05
C SER A 273 4.88 -26.33 2.33
N ASN A 274 6.04 -25.67 2.40
CA ASN A 274 6.94 -25.74 3.55
C ASN A 274 6.41 -24.87 4.71
N ARG A 275 6.01 -25.52 5.81
CA ARG A 275 5.48 -24.84 7.01
C ARG A 275 6.48 -23.89 7.66
N PHE A 276 7.76 -24.25 7.66
CA PHE A 276 8.81 -23.39 8.23
C PHE A 276 8.92 -22.09 7.42
N MET A 277 9.03 -22.18 6.09
CA MET A 277 9.11 -21.00 5.21
C MET A 277 7.87 -20.12 5.31
N ARG A 278 6.70 -20.75 5.42
CA ARG A 278 5.43 -20.02 5.60
C ARG A 278 5.42 -19.22 6.90
N ASN A 279 5.82 -19.84 8.01
CA ASN A 279 5.85 -19.17 9.31
C ASN A 279 6.96 -18.10 9.36
N LEU A 280 8.12 -18.37 8.76
CA LEU A 280 9.24 -17.43 8.69
C LEU A 280 8.86 -16.16 7.92
N SER A 281 8.18 -16.31 6.76
CA SER A 281 7.69 -15.14 6.00
C SER A 281 6.68 -14.32 6.80
N LEU A 282 5.75 -14.99 7.51
CA LEU A 282 4.79 -14.29 8.36
C LEU A 282 5.48 -13.57 9.53
N MET A 283 6.45 -14.21 10.15
CA MET A 283 7.25 -13.63 11.23
C MET A 283 8.03 -12.39 10.73
N LEU A 284 8.65 -12.47 9.56
CA LEU A 284 9.37 -11.35 8.97
C LEU A 284 8.44 -10.14 8.72
N LEU A 285 7.23 -10.38 8.21
CA LEU A 285 6.21 -9.33 8.03
C LEU A 285 5.75 -8.76 9.38
N ALA A 286 5.53 -9.60 10.39
CA ALA A 286 5.12 -9.15 11.73
C ALA A 286 6.22 -8.30 12.39
N CYS A 287 7.49 -8.72 12.31
CA CYS A 287 8.63 -7.95 12.81
C CYS A 287 8.79 -6.62 12.04
N GLY A 288 8.60 -6.62 10.71
CA GLY A 288 8.62 -5.39 9.92
C GLY A 288 7.49 -4.41 10.30
N SER A 289 6.29 -4.93 10.57
CA SER A 289 5.17 -4.13 11.09
C SER A 289 5.49 -3.53 12.47
N PHE A 290 6.14 -4.32 13.34
CA PHE A 290 6.57 -3.85 14.65
C PHE A 290 7.64 -2.77 14.54
N ALA A 291 8.66 -2.95 13.70
CA ALA A 291 9.76 -2.00 13.50
C ALA A 291 9.28 -0.59 13.09
N ALA A 292 8.15 -0.48 12.41
CA ALA A 292 7.53 0.80 12.06
C ALA A 292 7.01 1.59 13.27
N LEU A 293 6.76 0.94 14.42
CA LEU A 293 6.17 1.52 15.63
C LEU A 293 4.97 2.43 15.34
N SER A 294 4.05 1.98 14.49
CA SER A 294 2.93 2.79 13.98
C SER A 294 1.58 2.20 14.39
N ARG A 295 0.89 2.88 15.32
CA ARG A 295 -0.37 2.40 15.92
C ARG A 295 -1.53 2.27 14.92
N GLY A 296 -1.66 3.20 13.98
CA GLY A 296 -2.72 3.18 12.96
C GLY A 296 -2.70 1.90 12.11
N PRO A 297 -1.58 1.58 11.44
CA PRO A 297 -1.40 0.32 10.72
C PRO A 297 -1.55 -0.93 11.58
N TRP A 298 -1.19 -0.91 12.87
CA TRP A 298 -1.41 -2.05 13.78
C TRP A 298 -2.91 -2.31 14.01
N ILE A 299 -3.70 -1.24 14.22
CA ILE A 299 -5.16 -1.34 14.30
C ILE A 299 -5.72 -1.89 12.99
N GLY A 300 -5.25 -1.37 11.85
CA GLY A 300 -5.62 -1.89 10.53
C GLY A 300 -5.30 -3.37 10.36
N THR A 301 -4.10 -3.82 10.79
CA THR A 301 -3.68 -5.22 10.75
C THR A 301 -4.55 -6.11 11.64
N ALA A 302 -4.85 -5.68 12.86
CA ALA A 302 -5.73 -6.41 13.77
C ALA A 302 -7.13 -6.58 13.16
N PHE A 303 -7.69 -5.50 12.62
CA PHE A 303 -8.99 -5.53 11.95
C PHE A 303 -8.99 -6.43 10.70
N LEU A 304 -7.94 -6.36 9.88
CA LEU A 304 -7.75 -7.24 8.73
C LEU A 304 -7.78 -8.71 9.14
N LEU A 305 -7.03 -9.08 10.19
CA LEU A 305 -6.97 -10.45 10.70
C LEU A 305 -8.33 -10.91 11.25
N ILE A 306 -9.06 -10.05 11.97
CA ILE A 306 -10.41 -10.34 12.47
C ILE A 306 -11.37 -10.58 11.31
N VAL A 307 -11.40 -9.71 10.30
CA VAL A 307 -12.28 -9.85 9.13
C VAL A 307 -11.94 -11.12 8.35
N PHE A 308 -10.66 -11.33 8.03
CA PHE A 308 -10.23 -12.50 7.27
C PHE A 308 -10.54 -13.81 8.01
N THR A 309 -10.32 -13.87 9.32
CA THR A 309 -10.57 -15.07 10.11
C THR A 309 -12.07 -15.32 10.37
N SER A 310 -12.86 -14.26 10.57
CA SER A 310 -14.30 -14.36 10.84
C SER A 310 -15.11 -14.79 9.62
N MET A 311 -14.67 -14.41 8.43
CA MET A 311 -15.31 -14.79 7.17
C MET A 311 -14.67 -16.03 6.54
N GLY A 312 -13.49 -16.44 6.98
CA GLY A 312 -12.77 -17.59 6.45
C GLY A 312 -13.34 -18.96 6.87
N PRO A 313 -12.85 -20.05 6.25
CA PRO A 313 -13.22 -21.40 6.65
C PRO A 313 -12.81 -21.67 8.10
N ASN A 314 -13.70 -22.38 8.85
CA ASN A 314 -13.50 -22.65 10.29
C ASN A 314 -13.35 -21.40 11.16
N ALA A 315 -14.16 -20.37 10.91
CA ALA A 315 -14.10 -19.07 11.56
C ALA A 315 -13.98 -19.17 13.10
N LYS A 316 -14.85 -19.94 13.77
CA LYS A 316 -14.81 -20.12 15.23
C LYS A 316 -13.43 -20.59 15.73
N ARG A 317 -12.89 -21.67 15.13
CA ARG A 317 -11.58 -22.22 15.50
C ARG A 317 -10.44 -21.24 15.25
N ASN A 318 -10.48 -20.53 14.14
CA ASN A 318 -9.43 -19.57 13.77
C ASN A 318 -9.51 -18.31 14.63
N LEU A 319 -10.70 -17.81 14.96
CA LEU A 319 -10.86 -16.70 15.93
C LEU A 319 -10.38 -17.09 17.32
N THR A 320 -10.68 -18.32 17.79
CA THR A 320 -10.17 -18.81 19.08
C THR A 320 -8.65 -18.87 19.08
N LYS A 321 -8.02 -19.33 17.98
CA LYS A 321 -6.54 -19.33 17.86
C LYS A 321 -5.96 -17.91 17.81
N LEU A 322 -6.62 -16.99 17.12
CA LEU A 322 -6.21 -15.59 17.07
C LEU A 322 -6.30 -14.97 18.47
N ALA A 323 -7.41 -15.16 19.18
CA ALA A 323 -7.59 -14.66 20.54
C ALA A 323 -6.57 -15.28 21.51
N ALA A 324 -6.33 -16.61 21.44
CA ALA A 324 -5.32 -17.26 22.24
C ALA A 324 -3.90 -16.73 21.93
N GLY A 325 -3.56 -16.51 20.67
CA GLY A 325 -2.28 -15.92 20.27
C GLY A 325 -2.10 -14.50 20.81
N CYS A 326 -3.14 -13.65 20.71
CA CYS A 326 -3.12 -12.31 21.28
C CYS A 326 -2.96 -12.34 22.81
N MET A 327 -3.70 -13.23 23.50
CA MET A 327 -3.58 -13.39 24.95
C MET A 327 -2.18 -13.85 25.35
N THR A 328 -1.62 -14.84 24.66
CA THR A 328 -0.23 -15.29 24.87
C THR A 328 0.76 -14.15 24.67
N GLY A 329 0.59 -13.35 23.61
CA GLY A 329 1.43 -12.18 23.35
C GLY A 329 1.37 -11.14 24.48
N VAL A 330 0.18 -10.86 25.01
CA VAL A 330 -0.01 -9.95 26.15
C VAL A 330 0.65 -10.53 27.42
N ILE A 331 0.44 -11.82 27.72
CA ILE A 331 1.07 -12.48 28.87
C ILE A 331 2.60 -12.41 28.76
N LEU A 332 3.17 -12.69 27.58
CA LEU A 332 4.61 -12.60 27.37
C LEU A 332 5.11 -11.16 27.54
N ALA A 333 4.38 -10.17 27.05
CA ALA A 333 4.73 -8.76 27.23
C ALA A 333 4.67 -8.34 28.71
N LEU A 334 3.78 -8.91 29.53
CA LEU A 334 3.69 -8.64 30.95
C LEU A 334 4.78 -9.35 31.79
N THR A 335 5.30 -10.48 31.30
CA THR A 335 6.22 -11.34 32.08
C THR A 335 7.69 -11.17 31.69
N LEU A 336 7.98 -10.72 30.47
CA LEU A 336 9.36 -10.55 30.00
C LEU A 336 9.94 -9.20 30.46
N PRO A 337 11.24 -9.16 30.83
CA PRO A 337 11.91 -7.90 31.13
C PRO A 337 11.88 -6.97 29.87
N GLY A 338 11.44 -5.73 30.07
CA GLY A 338 11.23 -4.76 28.97
C GLY A 338 9.85 -4.83 28.30
N GLY A 339 8.97 -5.74 28.72
CA GLY A 339 7.61 -5.83 28.18
C GLY A 339 6.74 -4.62 28.48
N GLU A 340 7.00 -3.88 29.58
CA GLU A 340 6.36 -2.60 29.89
C GLU A 340 6.52 -1.60 28.73
N LYS A 341 7.71 -1.53 28.11
CA LYS A 341 7.97 -0.69 26.92
C LYS A 341 7.09 -1.09 25.73
N ILE A 342 6.81 -2.38 25.56
CA ILE A 342 5.92 -2.87 24.50
C ILE A 342 4.48 -2.48 24.79
N ILE A 343 4.05 -2.58 26.04
CA ILE A 343 2.69 -2.21 26.48
C ILE A 343 2.47 -0.72 26.30
N ASP A 344 3.43 0.13 26.65
CA ASP A 344 3.37 1.58 26.45
C ASP A 344 3.27 1.99 24.97
N LEU A 345 3.76 1.14 24.07
CA LEU A 345 3.64 1.36 22.62
C LEU A 345 2.27 0.96 22.05
N LEU A 346 1.49 0.11 22.78
CA LEU A 346 0.20 -0.37 22.28
C LEU A 346 -0.83 0.77 22.16
N PRO A 347 -1.69 0.73 21.14
CA PRO A 347 -2.78 1.67 21.01
C PRO A 347 -3.77 1.50 22.18
N PHE A 348 -4.29 2.61 22.70
CA PHE A 348 -5.30 2.70 23.77
C PHE A 348 -4.82 2.30 25.19
N VAL A 349 -3.65 1.71 25.37
CA VAL A 349 -3.15 1.24 26.68
C VAL A 349 -1.95 2.09 27.15
N GLY A 350 -1.08 2.50 26.23
CA GLY A 350 0.15 3.24 26.55
C GLY A 350 -0.06 4.73 26.82
N HIS A 351 0.73 5.29 27.70
CA HIS A 351 0.74 6.72 28.05
C HIS A 351 1.59 7.59 27.09
N VAL A 352 2.38 6.97 26.22
CA VAL A 352 3.21 7.67 25.25
C VAL A 352 2.31 8.37 24.22
N ASP A 353 2.53 9.66 23.97
CA ASP A 353 1.86 10.50 22.96
C ASP A 353 0.48 11.08 23.35
N SER A 354 0.26 11.49 24.61
CA SER A 354 -0.94 12.25 25.01
C SER A 354 -1.10 13.55 24.19
N GLU A 355 0.00 14.20 23.82
CA GLU A 355 0.00 15.39 22.96
C GLU A 355 -0.54 15.12 21.55
N ASN A 356 -0.24 13.94 20.99
CA ASN A 356 -0.76 13.55 19.67
C ASN A 356 -2.28 13.32 19.69
N VAL A 357 -2.84 12.84 20.80
CA VAL A 357 -4.29 12.70 20.97
C VAL A 357 -4.94 14.08 21.06
N ALA A 358 -4.41 14.96 21.88
CA ALA A 358 -4.90 16.33 22.03
C ALA A 358 -4.79 17.13 20.71
N TYR A 359 -3.71 16.92 19.94
CA TYR A 359 -3.57 17.50 18.60
C TYR A 359 -4.69 17.05 17.66
N ARG A 360 -4.99 15.75 17.61
CA ARG A 360 -6.05 15.19 16.75
C ARG A 360 -7.43 15.71 17.12
N GLU A 361 -7.72 15.86 18.39
CA GLU A 361 -8.99 16.41 18.88
C GLU A 361 -9.13 17.88 18.45
N ARG A 362 -8.11 18.71 18.68
CA ARG A 362 -8.10 20.11 18.24
C ARG A 362 -8.20 20.22 16.72
N LEU A 363 -7.45 19.40 15.99
CA LEU A 363 -7.53 19.36 14.53
C LEU A 363 -8.93 19.04 14.03
N PHE A 364 -9.60 18.06 14.66
CA PHE A 364 -10.97 17.69 14.27
C PHE A 364 -11.95 18.84 14.49
N VAL A 365 -11.88 19.53 15.65
CA VAL A 365 -12.75 20.68 15.96
C VAL A 365 -12.52 21.83 14.97
N ASN A 366 -11.24 22.19 14.72
CA ASN A 366 -10.87 23.27 13.79
C ASN A 366 -11.27 22.92 12.35
N ALA A 367 -11.02 21.69 11.91
CA ALA A 367 -11.42 21.24 10.59
C ALA A 367 -12.93 21.27 10.39
N LEU A 368 -13.73 20.87 11.40
CA LEU A 368 -15.19 20.99 11.32
C LEU A 368 -15.66 22.46 11.18
N SER A 369 -14.98 23.39 11.85
CA SER A 369 -15.25 24.82 11.71
C SER A 369 -15.01 25.29 10.27
N VAL A 370 -13.87 24.90 9.68
CA VAL A 370 -13.54 25.25 8.28
C VAL A 370 -14.48 24.58 7.27
N ILE A 371 -14.83 23.29 7.47
CA ILE A 371 -15.79 22.58 6.62
C ILE A 371 -17.16 23.26 6.63
N LYS A 372 -17.64 23.77 7.79
CA LYS A 372 -18.91 24.49 7.88
C LYS A 372 -18.95 25.78 7.06
N GLN A 373 -17.81 26.41 6.78
CA GLN A 373 -17.73 27.62 5.94
C GLN A 373 -17.98 27.27 4.47
N ASN A 374 -17.50 26.09 3.98
CA ASN A 374 -17.69 25.65 2.60
C ASN A 374 -18.06 24.14 2.55
N PRO A 375 -19.24 23.73 3.03
CA PRO A 375 -19.53 22.33 3.29
C PRO A 375 -19.62 21.45 2.04
N LEU A 376 -20.09 21.98 0.92
CA LEU A 376 -20.32 21.18 -0.29
C LEU A 376 -19.06 20.98 -1.13
N MET A 377 -18.31 22.07 -1.37
CA MET A 377 -17.19 22.10 -2.31
C MET A 377 -15.81 22.20 -1.64
N GLY A 378 -15.77 22.45 -0.31
CA GLY A 378 -14.51 22.65 0.40
C GLY A 378 -13.76 23.92 -0.02
N SER A 379 -12.48 23.98 0.33
CA SER A 379 -11.59 25.08 -0.04
C SER A 379 -10.20 24.52 -0.34
N VAL A 380 -9.67 24.77 -1.54
CA VAL A 380 -8.29 24.38 -1.91
C VAL A 380 -7.25 25.09 -1.04
N ASN A 381 -7.59 26.27 -0.50
CA ASN A 381 -6.73 27.07 0.37
C ASN A 381 -7.12 26.92 1.85
N PHE A 382 -7.69 25.78 2.26
CA PHE A 382 -8.13 25.57 3.64
C PHE A 382 -7.00 25.69 4.67
N LEU A 383 -5.76 25.39 4.29
CA LEU A 383 -4.59 25.53 5.15
C LEU A 383 -4.32 26.99 5.55
N ASP A 384 -4.72 27.97 4.74
CA ASP A 384 -4.49 29.41 4.98
C ASP A 384 -5.52 30.01 5.96
N THR A 385 -6.54 29.24 6.37
CA THR A 385 -7.56 29.72 7.31
C THR A 385 -6.96 29.91 8.73
N PRO A 386 -7.45 30.90 9.51
CA PRO A 386 -6.94 31.14 10.86
C PRO A 386 -7.02 29.92 11.77
N GLU A 387 -8.09 29.12 11.64
CA GLU A 387 -8.31 27.90 12.40
C GLU A 387 -7.21 26.86 12.11
N MET A 388 -6.85 26.69 10.84
CA MET A 388 -5.80 25.74 10.44
C MET A 388 -4.41 26.27 10.75
N GLN A 389 -4.15 27.57 10.58
CA GLN A 389 -2.89 28.20 10.93
C GLN A 389 -2.55 28.05 12.45
N SER A 390 -3.58 28.00 13.30
CA SER A 390 -3.41 27.71 14.74
C SER A 390 -2.92 26.29 15.03
N MET A 391 -2.93 25.40 14.02
CA MET A 391 -2.52 23.99 14.12
C MET A 391 -1.09 23.74 13.65
N ILE A 392 -0.33 24.78 13.28
CA ILE A 392 1.08 24.67 12.86
C ILE A 392 1.88 24.06 14.01
N GLN A 393 2.58 22.96 13.72
CA GLN A 393 3.47 22.28 14.65
C GLN A 393 4.88 22.88 14.61
N GLY A 394 5.73 22.48 15.56
CA GLY A 394 7.11 22.99 15.67
C GLY A 394 8.01 22.81 14.42
N GLN A 395 7.55 22.02 13.44
CA GLN A 395 8.22 21.85 12.14
C GLN A 395 7.70 22.81 11.06
N GLY A 396 6.80 23.73 11.39
CA GLY A 396 6.19 24.67 10.45
C GLY A 396 5.15 24.04 9.50
N ILE A 397 4.67 22.82 9.79
CA ILE A 397 3.68 22.10 8.99
C ILE A 397 2.39 21.85 9.77
N ILE A 398 1.28 21.71 9.05
CA ILE A 398 -0.01 21.26 9.56
C ILE A 398 -0.22 19.83 9.06
N ASP A 399 -0.15 18.85 9.97
CA ASP A 399 -0.37 17.45 9.61
C ASP A 399 -1.86 17.10 9.73
N ILE A 400 -2.50 16.82 8.59
CA ILE A 400 -3.89 16.36 8.54
C ILE A 400 -3.91 14.84 8.75
N VAL A 401 -3.83 14.42 9.99
CA VAL A 401 -3.72 13.01 10.41
C VAL A 401 -4.97 12.14 10.14
N ASN A 402 -5.82 12.54 9.20
CA ASN A 402 -7.03 11.84 8.78
C ASN A 402 -7.32 12.18 7.32
N SER A 403 -7.20 11.19 6.42
CA SER A 403 -7.37 11.39 4.98
C SER A 403 -8.80 11.82 4.60
N TYR A 404 -9.82 11.34 5.30
CA TYR A 404 -11.21 11.75 5.03
C TYR A 404 -11.43 13.22 5.39
N LEU A 405 -10.83 13.65 6.49
CA LEU A 405 -10.88 15.03 6.92
C LEU A 405 -10.19 15.95 5.90
N GLY A 406 -9.01 15.54 5.40
CA GLY A 406 -8.31 16.26 4.33
C GLY A 406 -9.15 16.40 3.07
N ILE A 407 -9.78 15.32 2.61
CA ILE A 407 -10.67 15.32 1.44
C ILE A 407 -11.90 16.23 1.68
N ALA A 408 -12.48 16.20 2.89
CA ALA A 408 -13.63 17.05 3.21
C ALA A 408 -13.26 18.53 3.29
N LEU A 409 -12.09 18.87 3.79
CA LEU A 409 -11.56 20.24 3.82
C LEU A 409 -11.32 20.78 2.40
N GLU A 410 -10.64 19.98 1.57
CA GLU A 410 -10.20 20.42 0.23
C GLU A 410 -11.31 20.36 -0.81
N TYR A 411 -12.13 19.28 -0.82
CA TYR A 411 -13.14 19.01 -1.86
C TYR A 411 -14.58 18.96 -1.32
N GLY A 412 -14.80 19.28 -0.05
CA GLY A 412 -16.09 19.28 0.61
C GLY A 412 -16.72 17.90 0.79
N LEU A 413 -17.96 17.89 1.26
CA LEU A 413 -18.73 16.65 1.48
C LEU A 413 -19.08 15.94 0.16
N ILE A 414 -19.16 16.67 -0.96
CA ILE A 414 -19.37 16.05 -2.28
C ILE A 414 -18.13 15.23 -2.66
N GLY A 415 -16.93 15.80 -2.52
CA GLY A 415 -15.68 15.08 -2.78
C GLY A 415 -15.52 13.87 -1.87
N LEU A 416 -15.79 14.03 -0.57
CA LEU A 416 -15.78 12.93 0.38
C LEU A 416 -16.80 11.84 0.03
N GLY A 417 -18.01 12.22 -0.36
CA GLY A 417 -19.07 11.30 -0.78
C GLY A 417 -18.70 10.49 -2.03
N LEU A 418 -18.09 11.14 -3.02
CA LEU A 418 -17.61 10.46 -4.24
C LEU A 418 -16.46 9.50 -3.94
N PHE A 419 -15.48 9.92 -3.13
CA PHE A 419 -14.37 9.09 -2.68
C PHE A 419 -14.86 7.87 -1.89
N ALA A 420 -15.66 8.10 -0.85
CA ALA A 420 -16.24 7.02 -0.04
C ALA A 420 -17.14 6.10 -0.88
N GLY A 421 -18.00 6.66 -1.71
CA GLY A 421 -18.88 5.91 -2.62
C GLY A 421 -18.10 5.01 -3.58
N PHE A 422 -16.97 5.48 -4.12
CA PHE A 422 -16.10 4.67 -4.96
C PHE A 422 -15.61 3.42 -4.21
N PHE A 423 -14.99 3.58 -3.04
CA PHE A 423 -14.48 2.44 -2.27
C PHE A 423 -15.59 1.52 -1.74
N LEU A 424 -16.71 2.09 -1.28
CA LEU A 424 -17.86 1.31 -0.82
C LEU A 424 -18.49 0.49 -1.95
N SER A 425 -18.51 1.02 -3.18
CA SER A 425 -18.99 0.26 -4.35
C SER A 425 -18.12 -0.96 -4.66
N ILE A 426 -16.79 -0.84 -4.49
CA ILE A 426 -15.86 -1.97 -4.63
C ILE A 426 -16.07 -2.98 -3.50
N LEU A 427 -16.14 -2.52 -2.26
CA LEU A 427 -16.40 -3.40 -1.11
C LEU A 427 -17.71 -4.17 -1.29
N TRP A 428 -18.77 -3.51 -1.75
CA TRP A 428 -20.04 -4.18 -2.04
C TRP A 428 -19.90 -5.24 -3.15
N GLY A 429 -19.16 -4.92 -4.21
CA GLY A 429 -18.86 -5.84 -5.29
C GLY A 429 -18.04 -7.06 -4.85
N LEU A 430 -17.11 -6.88 -3.90
CA LEU A 430 -16.36 -7.98 -3.29
C LEU A 430 -17.22 -8.81 -2.32
N TYR A 431 -18.04 -8.15 -1.49
CA TYR A 431 -18.85 -8.78 -0.47
C TYR A 431 -19.95 -9.69 -1.04
N LYS A 432 -20.62 -9.25 -2.11
CA LYS A 432 -21.73 -9.99 -2.72
C LYS A 432 -21.37 -11.46 -3.06
N PRO A 433 -20.28 -11.74 -3.77
CA PRO A 433 -19.85 -13.11 -4.04
C PRO A 433 -19.44 -13.90 -2.80
N LEU A 434 -18.80 -13.23 -1.82
CA LEU A 434 -18.41 -13.90 -0.58
C LEU A 434 -19.62 -14.38 0.23
N ARG A 435 -20.69 -13.59 0.27
CA ARG A 435 -21.94 -13.96 0.92
C ARG A 435 -22.63 -15.14 0.23
N GLN A 436 -22.67 -15.14 -1.11
CA GLN A 436 -23.28 -16.23 -1.89
C GLN A 436 -22.57 -17.56 -1.67
N PHE A 437 -21.24 -17.57 -1.73
CA PHE A 437 -20.42 -18.75 -1.49
C PHE A 437 -20.65 -19.33 -0.07
N ARG A 438 -20.71 -18.48 0.95
CA ARG A 438 -20.95 -18.91 2.32
C ARG A 438 -22.35 -19.51 2.52
N SER A 439 -23.38 -19.01 1.82
CA SER A 439 -24.72 -19.56 1.85
C SER A 439 -24.74 -20.98 1.27
N GLN A 440 -24.10 -21.18 0.12
CA GLN A 440 -24.01 -22.49 -0.53
C GLN A 440 -23.24 -23.53 0.31
N GLN A 441 -22.13 -23.13 0.92
CA GLN A 441 -21.39 -24.01 1.83
C GLN A 441 -22.24 -24.46 3.02
N ASN A 442 -23.01 -23.57 3.63
CA ASN A 442 -23.88 -23.94 4.76
C ASN A 442 -24.99 -24.95 4.36
N GLU A 443 -25.53 -24.86 3.15
CA GLU A 443 -26.49 -25.83 2.62
C GLU A 443 -25.82 -27.19 2.35
N HIS A 444 -24.61 -27.21 1.78
CA HIS A 444 -23.87 -28.46 1.56
C HIS A 444 -23.38 -29.12 2.85
N TYR A 445 -23.01 -28.34 3.89
CA TYR A 445 -22.68 -28.91 5.20
C TYR A 445 -23.88 -29.53 5.91
N LEU A 446 -25.09 -29.03 5.70
CA LEU A 446 -26.32 -29.66 6.22
C LEU A 446 -26.67 -31.00 5.53
N PHE A 447 -26.34 -31.13 4.25
CA PHE A 447 -26.61 -32.35 3.47
C PHE A 447 -25.42 -33.32 3.38
N GLY A 448 -24.17 -32.82 3.44
CA GLY A 448 -22.95 -33.61 3.18
C GLY A 448 -22.16 -34.06 4.42
N ALA A 449 -22.64 -33.75 5.64
CA ALA A 449 -21.94 -34.11 6.89
C ALA A 449 -21.92 -35.63 7.20
N ILE A 450 -22.54 -36.45 6.38
CA ILE A 450 -22.64 -37.92 6.58
C ILE A 450 -21.69 -38.69 5.66
N LEU A 451 -21.23 -38.21 4.53
CA LEU A 451 -20.64 -39.11 3.54
C LEU A 451 -19.29 -38.75 2.86
N PHE A 452 -18.66 -37.63 2.95
CA PHE A 452 -17.31 -37.51 2.33
C PHE A 452 -16.44 -36.40 2.89
N ARG A 453 -15.33 -36.78 3.50
CA ARG A 453 -14.16 -35.97 3.79
C ARG A 453 -13.36 -35.72 2.50
N ALA A 454 -13.93 -35.01 1.56
CA ALA A 454 -13.29 -34.62 0.32
C ALA A 454 -12.52 -33.30 0.57
N ARG A 455 -11.21 -33.39 0.49
CA ARG A 455 -10.26 -32.26 0.43
C ARG A 455 -10.40 -31.65 -0.97
N THR A 456 -11.43 -30.84 -1.18
CA THR A 456 -11.63 -30.14 -2.44
C THR A 456 -10.70 -28.93 -2.48
N ASN A 457 -9.58 -29.06 -3.19
CA ASN A 457 -8.86 -27.94 -3.77
C ASN A 457 -9.66 -27.46 -4.99
N SER A 458 -10.84 -26.87 -4.77
CA SER A 458 -11.64 -26.37 -5.88
C SER A 458 -11.13 -24.97 -6.26
N LEU A 459 -11.21 -24.66 -7.56
CA LEU A 459 -10.95 -23.29 -8.06
C LEU A 459 -11.85 -22.27 -7.36
N GLU A 460 -13.04 -22.68 -6.91
CA GLU A 460 -13.97 -21.86 -6.13
C GLU A 460 -13.40 -21.43 -4.78
N ASP A 461 -12.64 -22.31 -4.08
CA ASP A 461 -11.96 -21.96 -2.82
C ASP A 461 -10.86 -20.93 -3.05
N GLU A 462 -10.16 -20.98 -4.20
CA GLU A 462 -9.15 -20.02 -4.56
C GLU A 462 -9.74 -18.64 -4.82
N HIS A 463 -10.82 -18.59 -5.60
CA HIS A 463 -11.57 -17.34 -5.85
C HIS A 463 -12.12 -16.76 -4.55
N TYR A 464 -12.70 -17.59 -3.69
CA TYR A 464 -13.22 -17.13 -2.41
C TYR A 464 -12.13 -16.50 -1.53
N LEU A 465 -10.99 -17.18 -1.38
CA LEU A 465 -9.90 -16.68 -0.53
C LEU A 465 -9.23 -15.43 -1.10
N LEU A 466 -9.09 -15.32 -2.42
CA LEU A 466 -8.61 -14.08 -3.06
C LEU A 466 -9.59 -12.93 -2.80
N GLY A 467 -10.87 -13.15 -3.02
CA GLY A 467 -11.91 -12.14 -2.77
C GLY A 467 -11.94 -11.71 -1.30
N LEU A 468 -11.81 -12.66 -0.38
CA LEU A 468 -11.78 -12.41 1.06
C LEU A 468 -10.53 -11.60 1.47
N ALA A 469 -9.36 -11.94 0.92
CA ALA A 469 -8.14 -11.19 1.17
C ALA A 469 -8.25 -9.75 0.68
N LEU A 470 -8.73 -9.54 -0.56
CA LEU A 470 -8.93 -8.20 -1.12
C LEU A 470 -9.97 -7.39 -0.33
N PHE A 471 -11.06 -8.02 0.09
CA PHE A 471 -12.10 -7.39 0.92
C PHE A 471 -11.53 -6.96 2.28
N ALA A 472 -10.82 -7.86 2.98
CA ALA A 472 -10.22 -7.56 4.27
C ALA A 472 -9.13 -6.48 4.18
N VAL A 473 -8.28 -6.54 3.14
CA VAL A 473 -7.25 -5.51 2.87
C VAL A 473 -7.89 -4.15 2.61
N LEU A 474 -8.90 -4.09 1.74
CA LEU A 474 -9.55 -2.81 1.40
C LEU A 474 -10.26 -2.20 2.62
N LEU A 475 -10.92 -3.00 3.45
CA LEU A 475 -11.49 -2.54 4.72
C LEU A 475 -10.41 -2.02 5.68
N ALA A 476 -9.31 -2.75 5.83
CA ALA A 476 -8.19 -2.33 6.68
C ALA A 476 -7.56 -1.02 6.19
N ILE A 477 -7.41 -0.85 4.87
CA ILE A 477 -6.97 0.41 4.26
C ILE A 477 -7.89 1.56 4.67
N LEU A 478 -9.20 1.40 4.49
CA LEU A 478 -10.18 2.45 4.82
C LEU A 478 -10.18 2.82 6.30
N ILE A 479 -10.02 1.85 7.20
CA ILE A 479 -9.87 2.12 8.62
C ILE A 479 -8.54 2.83 8.92
N THR A 480 -7.46 2.41 8.27
CA THR A 480 -6.15 3.00 8.52
C THR A 480 -6.08 4.44 8.05
N ILE A 481 -6.59 4.79 6.87
CA ILE A 481 -6.60 6.17 6.36
C ILE A 481 -7.50 7.12 7.15
N TYR A 482 -8.39 6.61 8.00
CA TYR A 482 -9.09 7.41 9.02
C TYR A 482 -8.13 7.91 10.13
N THR A 483 -7.05 7.19 10.38
CA THR A 483 -6.09 7.50 11.44
C THR A 483 -4.76 8.04 10.93
N VAL A 484 -4.59 8.18 9.61
CA VAL A 484 -3.35 8.63 8.98
C VAL A 484 -3.61 9.53 7.78
N SER A 485 -2.64 10.39 7.46
CA SER A 485 -2.61 11.22 6.25
C SER A 485 -2.36 10.34 5.01
N SER A 486 -2.92 10.74 3.86
CA SER A 486 -2.60 10.14 2.56
C SER A 486 -1.27 10.68 2.01
N ILE A 487 -0.15 10.23 2.60
CA ILE A 487 1.20 10.69 2.27
C ILE A 487 2.03 9.62 1.56
N THR A 488 3.05 10.05 0.86
CA THR A 488 4.04 9.20 0.15
C THR A 488 3.39 8.09 -0.68
N VAL A 489 3.65 6.81 -0.38
CA VAL A 489 3.20 5.63 -1.11
C VAL A 489 1.77 5.18 -0.76
N ILE A 490 1.14 5.72 0.29
CA ILE A 490 -0.21 5.32 0.74
C ILE A 490 -1.26 5.47 -0.38
N PRO A 491 -1.36 6.63 -1.08
CA PRO A 491 -2.30 6.79 -2.19
C PRO A 491 -2.08 5.78 -3.31
N THR A 492 -0.86 5.60 -3.73
CA THR A 492 -0.49 4.64 -4.79
C THR A 492 -0.98 3.23 -4.46
N VAL A 493 -0.78 2.79 -3.21
CA VAL A 493 -1.16 1.44 -2.78
C VAL A 493 -2.68 1.29 -2.70
N TYR A 494 -3.43 2.25 -2.15
CA TYR A 494 -4.88 2.08 -2.07
C TYR A 494 -5.57 2.17 -3.45
N TRP A 495 -5.08 3.01 -4.38
CA TRP A 495 -5.57 3.01 -5.77
C TRP A 495 -5.25 1.71 -6.50
N ALA A 496 -4.06 1.15 -6.27
CA ALA A 496 -3.67 -0.15 -6.83
C ALA A 496 -4.56 -1.29 -6.30
N VAL A 497 -4.80 -1.35 -4.97
CA VAL A 497 -5.70 -2.34 -4.36
C VAL A 497 -7.14 -2.17 -4.83
N ALA A 498 -7.62 -0.94 -5.01
CA ALA A 498 -8.92 -0.67 -5.61
C ALA A 498 -9.00 -1.23 -7.04
N GLY A 499 -7.96 -1.05 -7.85
CA GLY A 499 -7.82 -1.66 -9.17
C GLY A 499 -7.88 -3.19 -9.13
N MET A 500 -7.18 -3.82 -8.17
CA MET A 500 -7.26 -5.27 -7.93
C MET A 500 -8.68 -5.72 -7.56
N GLY A 501 -9.35 -4.97 -6.69
CA GLY A 501 -10.74 -5.25 -6.30
C GLY A 501 -11.69 -5.26 -7.50
N VAL A 502 -11.58 -4.26 -8.38
CA VAL A 502 -12.40 -4.17 -9.61
C VAL A 502 -12.04 -5.26 -10.60
N ALA A 503 -10.75 -5.59 -10.76
CA ALA A 503 -10.31 -6.71 -11.61
C ALA A 503 -10.94 -8.03 -11.14
N TYR A 504 -10.92 -8.30 -9.83
CA TYR A 504 -11.56 -9.48 -9.24
C TYR A 504 -13.08 -9.54 -9.50
N ILE A 505 -13.78 -8.41 -9.31
CA ILE A 505 -15.24 -8.34 -9.54
C ILE A 505 -15.59 -8.66 -11.00
N ARG A 506 -14.72 -8.32 -11.94
CA ARG A 506 -14.89 -8.53 -13.38
C ARG A 506 -14.42 -9.91 -13.87
N MET A 507 -13.65 -10.62 -13.06
CA MET A 507 -13.10 -11.91 -13.45
C MET A 507 -14.22 -12.92 -13.71
N PRO A 508 -14.25 -13.59 -14.89
CA PRO A 508 -15.25 -14.59 -15.20
C PRO A 508 -15.18 -15.72 -14.18
N ARG A 509 -16.31 -16.01 -13.54
CA ARG A 509 -16.43 -17.22 -12.74
C ARG A 509 -16.63 -18.36 -13.69
N GLN A 510 -15.68 -19.27 -13.77
CA GLN A 510 -15.89 -20.57 -14.39
C GLN A 510 -16.84 -21.37 -13.48
N ILE A 511 -18.15 -21.10 -13.58
CA ILE A 511 -19.15 -22.03 -13.09
C ILE A 511 -19.04 -23.22 -14.04
N LYS A 512 -18.44 -24.33 -13.60
CA LYS A 512 -18.66 -25.61 -14.26
C LYS A 512 -20.15 -25.91 -14.06
N GLU A 513 -20.91 -25.72 -15.12
CA GLU A 513 -22.18 -26.41 -15.23
C GLU A 513 -21.87 -27.91 -15.13
N CYS A 514 -22.25 -28.54 -13.99
CA CYS A 514 -22.31 -29.98 -13.83
C CYS A 514 -23.58 -30.52 -14.48
#